data_2accc34adb723749dec033b7f3f638f2
#
_entry.id   2accc34adb723749dec033b7f3f638f2
#
_cell.length_a   1.000
_cell.length_b   1.000
_cell.length_c   1.000
_cell.angle_alpha   90.00
_cell.angle_beta   90.00
_cell.angle_gamma   90.00
#
_symmetry.space_group_name_H-M   'P 1'
#
loop_
_entity.id
_entity.type
_entity.pdbx_description
1 polymer ?
#
loop_
_entity_poly.entity_id
_entity_poly.type
_entity_poly.pdbx_seq_one_letter_code
_entity_poly.pdbx_strand_id
1 'polypeptide(L)'
;MSIIIPKALLSIWMKLSTNKKLEVGSQKAEDGKRSVSSFSVFCFLSSVLCLLFAIAGCSPKAKVYIQKVKGKDYRLIVEGRPYIVKGVCYNPIPIGKNHEYDWWGDPRKPWLADGKLMQEMGVNTVRLYQAHEDLEKTRTVIRDLYEKFGIRTIIGDWLGFWEYPCPLYGDAGFRARVKKQVLDLVAGLKDEPGVLLWILGNENNYSCMGSVNPWSSEEIDQEPDPQKQKALRARTYYGFVNDIAREIHKLDRDHPVALGNGELAGLEYANQAAPDVDLVACIIYRGKTFGNLFRSLRMTFDKPLLLSEFGADAYDAYLKKEDQNMQAFFLESQWRQVYENLAGQKQGAGNCLGGTLFEWTDEWWKHNQDSPDGWAAQDTGAGWSSGSYYFDIQAPGNKNMNEEWFGIVALSQDPEGGLDIRTPRKAYYVIREFWKNPSEKAKVKNKKAKPQGKI
;
A
#
# COMPACT_ATOMS: atom_id res chain seq x y z
N MET A 1 -34.96 6.56 -11.52
CA MET A 1 -33.78 6.22 -12.32
C MET A 1 -34.09 6.57 -13.77
N SER A 2 -33.83 7.80 -14.18
CA SER A 2 -34.16 8.32 -15.51
C SER A 2 -33.02 8.00 -16.46
N ILE A 3 -33.32 7.16 -17.45
CA ILE A 3 -32.33 6.79 -18.48
C ILE A 3 -32.25 7.97 -19.47
N ILE A 4 -31.14 8.66 -19.49
CA ILE A 4 -30.83 9.72 -20.46
C ILE A 4 -30.32 9.03 -21.73
N ILE A 5 -31.16 8.98 -22.78
CA ILE A 5 -30.76 8.50 -24.11
C ILE A 5 -30.01 9.65 -24.80
N PRO A 6 -28.81 9.43 -25.36
CA PRO A 6 -28.07 10.46 -26.07
C PRO A 6 -28.86 10.96 -27.31
N LYS A 7 -28.93 12.27 -27.50
CA LYS A 7 -29.67 12.94 -28.60
C LYS A 7 -29.33 12.42 -30.01
N ALA A 8 -28.15 11.85 -30.20
CA ALA A 8 -27.72 11.29 -31.48
C ALA A 8 -28.55 10.06 -31.94
N LEU A 9 -29.01 9.23 -31.00
CA LEU A 9 -29.81 8.04 -31.30
C LEU A 9 -31.26 8.40 -31.62
N LEU A 10 -31.78 9.49 -31.06
CA LEU A 10 -33.13 9.97 -31.33
C LEU A 10 -33.26 10.53 -32.77
N SER A 11 -32.19 11.17 -33.28
CA SER A 11 -32.19 11.72 -34.66
C SER A 11 -32.15 10.65 -35.76
N ILE A 12 -31.56 9.48 -35.46
CA ILE A 12 -31.54 8.33 -36.40
C ILE A 12 -32.89 7.65 -36.42
N TRP A 13 -33.57 7.56 -35.27
CA TRP A 13 -34.90 6.96 -35.19
C TRP A 13 -35.97 7.82 -35.91
N MET A 14 -35.91 9.14 -35.77
CA MET A 14 -36.82 10.06 -36.50
C MET A 14 -36.58 10.08 -38.00
N LYS A 15 -35.36 9.91 -38.50
CA LYS A 15 -35.06 9.82 -39.94
C LYS A 15 -35.55 8.51 -40.59
N LEU A 16 -35.65 7.44 -39.82
CA LEU A 16 -36.14 6.15 -40.30
C LEU A 16 -37.68 6.07 -40.31
N SER A 17 -38.39 6.89 -39.53
CA SER A 17 -39.85 6.89 -39.45
C SER A 17 -40.53 7.83 -40.48
N THR A 18 -39.78 8.80 -41.05
CA THR A 18 -40.34 9.78 -42.01
C THR A 18 -40.25 9.36 -43.46
N ASN A 19 -39.59 8.24 -43.81
CA ASN A 19 -39.46 7.77 -45.21
C ASN A 19 -40.48 6.68 -45.63
N LYS A 20 -41.65 6.62 -44.98
CA LYS A 20 -42.73 5.73 -45.37
C LYS A 20 -43.97 6.51 -45.73
N LYS A 21 -43.86 7.43 -46.67
CA LYS A 21 -45.00 7.92 -47.50
C LYS A 21 -44.44 8.46 -48.82
N LEU A 22 -44.43 7.61 -49.81
CA LEU A 22 -44.56 8.06 -51.21
C LEU A 22 -44.79 6.85 -52.10
N GLU A 23 -46.02 6.91 -52.71
CA GLU A 23 -46.47 6.51 -54.04
C GLU A 23 -46.58 5.04 -54.39
N VAL A 24 -47.87 4.69 -54.50
CA VAL A 24 -48.38 3.60 -55.33
C VAL A 24 -48.45 4.12 -56.76
N GLY A 25 -47.53 3.68 -57.58
CA GLY A 25 -47.59 3.88 -59.05
C GLY A 25 -47.37 2.56 -59.74
N SER A 26 -48.36 2.13 -60.49
CA SER A 26 -48.39 0.88 -61.21
C SER A 26 -47.37 0.79 -62.35
N GLN A 27 -46.60 -0.32 -62.43
CA GLN A 27 -46.24 -0.98 -63.69
C GLN A 27 -45.79 -2.42 -63.45
N LYS A 28 -46.34 -3.31 -64.31
CA LYS A 28 -46.02 -4.75 -64.37
C LYS A 28 -44.66 -4.99 -64.98
N ALA A 29 -43.93 -5.95 -64.47
CA ALA A 29 -43.33 -7.11 -65.14
C ALA A 29 -42.28 -7.81 -64.32
N GLU A 30 -42.49 -9.04 -64.09
CA GLU A 30 -41.65 -10.27 -64.16
C GLU A 30 -40.33 -10.38 -63.46
N ASP A 31 -40.30 -11.44 -62.63
CA ASP A 31 -39.22 -12.36 -62.32
C ASP A 31 -38.19 -11.98 -61.29
N GLY A 32 -38.08 -12.87 -60.28
CA GLY A 32 -36.88 -13.04 -59.48
C GLY A 32 -36.94 -12.51 -58.06
N LYS A 33 -37.97 -12.78 -57.25
CA LYS A 33 -38.03 -12.42 -55.84
C LYS A 33 -37.31 -13.43 -54.92
N ARG A 34 -36.14 -13.07 -54.41
CA ARG A 34 -35.73 -13.52 -53.07
C ARG A 34 -36.37 -12.57 -52.05
N SER A 35 -37.46 -12.99 -51.44
CA SER A 35 -38.05 -12.26 -50.31
C SER A 35 -37.11 -12.46 -49.06
N VAL A 36 -36.39 -11.44 -48.69
CA VAL A 36 -35.78 -11.38 -47.34
C VAL A 36 -36.94 -11.17 -46.37
N SER A 37 -37.30 -12.24 -45.63
CA SER A 37 -38.43 -12.21 -44.73
C SER A 37 -38.19 -11.20 -43.62
N SER A 38 -39.20 -10.42 -43.24
CA SER A 38 -39.18 -9.48 -42.11
C SER A 38 -38.75 -10.13 -40.79
N PHE A 39 -38.80 -11.45 -40.75
CA PHE A 39 -38.33 -12.27 -39.63
C PHE A 39 -36.80 -12.21 -39.45
N SER A 40 -36.00 -12.16 -40.52
CA SER A 40 -34.54 -12.10 -40.48
C SER A 40 -34.02 -10.75 -39.93
N VAL A 41 -34.72 -9.66 -40.23
CA VAL A 41 -34.36 -8.32 -39.72
C VAL A 41 -34.70 -8.20 -38.24
N PHE A 42 -35.80 -8.81 -37.79
CA PHE A 42 -36.18 -8.80 -36.37
C PHE A 42 -35.22 -9.65 -35.52
N CYS A 43 -34.78 -10.80 -36.02
CA CYS A 43 -33.75 -11.63 -35.34
C CYS A 43 -32.38 -10.95 -35.30
N PHE A 44 -32.01 -10.20 -36.33
CA PHE A 44 -30.73 -9.47 -36.33
C PHE A 44 -30.74 -8.29 -35.33
N LEU A 45 -31.87 -7.54 -35.29
CA LEU A 45 -32.03 -6.44 -34.33
C LEU A 45 -32.12 -6.94 -32.88
N SER A 46 -32.78 -8.07 -32.63
CA SER A 46 -32.81 -8.68 -31.29
C SER A 46 -31.44 -9.22 -30.85
N SER A 47 -30.68 -9.80 -31.79
CA SER A 47 -29.30 -10.28 -31.49
C SER A 47 -28.35 -9.13 -31.22
N VAL A 48 -28.42 -8.02 -31.94
CA VAL A 48 -27.64 -6.81 -31.68
C VAL A 48 -28.04 -6.16 -30.35
N LEU A 49 -29.33 -6.13 -30.04
CA LEU A 49 -29.80 -5.63 -28.74
C LEU A 49 -29.37 -6.51 -27.58
N CYS A 50 -29.40 -7.83 -27.72
CA CYS A 50 -28.86 -8.77 -26.73
C CYS A 50 -27.35 -8.64 -26.57
N LEU A 51 -26.57 -8.40 -27.64
CA LEU A 51 -25.14 -8.11 -27.56
C LEU A 51 -24.88 -6.78 -26.85
N LEU A 52 -25.66 -5.75 -27.12
CA LEU A 52 -25.54 -4.46 -26.43
C LEU A 52 -25.92 -4.55 -24.96
N PHE A 53 -26.90 -5.35 -24.57
CA PHE A 53 -27.21 -5.64 -23.16
C PHE A 53 -26.17 -6.51 -22.50
N ALA A 54 -25.53 -7.43 -23.19
CA ALA A 54 -24.43 -8.23 -22.66
C ALA A 54 -23.15 -7.39 -22.41
N ILE A 55 -22.93 -6.36 -23.24
CA ILE A 55 -21.81 -5.40 -23.03
C ILE A 55 -22.14 -4.38 -21.93
N ALA A 56 -23.43 -3.97 -21.82
CA ALA A 56 -23.85 -3.01 -20.78
C ALA A 56 -23.91 -3.60 -19.37
N GLY A 57 -23.85 -4.92 -19.20
CA GLY A 57 -23.90 -5.60 -17.89
C GLY A 57 -22.55 -5.87 -17.24
N CYS A 58 -21.45 -5.65 -17.93
CA CYS A 58 -20.11 -5.83 -17.37
C CYS A 58 -19.53 -4.46 -17.01
N SER A 59 -19.73 -4.02 -15.77
CA SER A 59 -18.92 -2.92 -15.26
C SER A 59 -17.44 -3.30 -15.42
N PRO A 60 -16.59 -2.43 -15.99
CA PRO A 60 -15.17 -2.72 -16.09
C PRO A 60 -14.64 -3.07 -14.70
N LYS A 61 -13.96 -4.21 -14.58
CA LYS A 61 -13.30 -4.56 -13.31
C LYS A 61 -12.27 -3.50 -13.00
N ALA A 62 -12.19 -3.10 -11.74
CA ALA A 62 -11.12 -2.26 -11.22
C ALA A 62 -9.75 -2.80 -11.65
N LYS A 63 -8.82 -1.91 -11.95
CA LYS A 63 -7.45 -2.29 -12.36
C LYS A 63 -6.72 -3.03 -11.24
N VAL A 64 -6.94 -2.59 -9.99
CA VAL A 64 -6.40 -3.19 -8.78
C VAL A 64 -7.55 -3.47 -7.81
N TYR A 65 -7.63 -4.65 -7.27
CA TYR A 65 -8.68 -4.98 -6.29
C TYR A 65 -8.30 -6.15 -5.39
N ILE A 66 -8.97 -6.23 -4.24
CA ILE A 66 -8.87 -7.36 -3.33
C ILE A 66 -9.87 -8.44 -3.75
N GLN A 67 -9.36 -9.64 -3.96
CA GLN A 67 -10.16 -10.82 -4.24
C GLN A 67 -10.22 -11.73 -3.02
N LYS A 68 -11.42 -11.97 -2.49
CA LYS A 68 -11.65 -13.05 -1.53
C LYS A 68 -11.76 -14.36 -2.32
N VAL A 69 -10.85 -15.29 -2.07
CA VAL A 69 -10.84 -16.61 -2.71
C VAL A 69 -11.50 -17.64 -1.80
N LYS A 70 -11.62 -18.89 -2.29
CA LYS A 70 -12.32 -19.96 -1.59
C LYS A 70 -11.84 -20.09 -0.13
N GLY A 71 -12.78 -20.08 0.79
CA GLY A 71 -12.49 -19.98 2.23
C GLY A 71 -12.41 -18.54 2.70
N LYS A 72 -11.35 -18.21 3.44
CA LYS A 72 -11.09 -16.85 3.96
C LYS A 72 -9.79 -16.26 3.43
N ASP A 73 -9.25 -16.81 2.36
CA ASP A 73 -8.00 -16.33 1.75
C ASP A 73 -8.26 -15.08 0.92
N TYR A 74 -7.26 -14.20 0.86
CA TYR A 74 -7.31 -12.96 0.11
C TYR A 74 -6.14 -12.84 -0.86
N ARG A 75 -6.39 -12.27 -2.02
CA ARG A 75 -5.37 -11.93 -3.02
C ARG A 75 -5.51 -10.48 -3.45
N LEU A 76 -4.40 -9.82 -3.67
CA LEU A 76 -4.36 -8.61 -4.46
C LEU A 76 -4.32 -9.02 -5.94
N ILE A 77 -5.21 -8.44 -6.73
CA ILE A 77 -5.27 -8.63 -8.17
C ILE A 77 -4.90 -7.32 -8.85
N VAL A 78 -3.96 -7.38 -9.75
CA VAL A 78 -3.51 -6.25 -10.57
C VAL A 78 -3.68 -6.64 -12.03
N GLU A 79 -4.46 -5.88 -12.79
CA GLU A 79 -4.73 -6.14 -14.21
C GLU A 79 -5.17 -7.59 -14.48
N GLY A 80 -6.00 -8.12 -13.58
CA GLY A 80 -6.55 -9.46 -13.67
C GLY A 80 -5.63 -10.60 -13.24
N ARG A 81 -4.43 -10.31 -12.72
CA ARG A 81 -3.43 -11.30 -12.28
C ARG A 81 -3.16 -11.20 -10.78
N PRO A 82 -2.95 -12.34 -10.10
CA PRO A 82 -2.48 -12.31 -8.71
C PRO A 82 -1.16 -11.55 -8.57
N TYR A 83 -1.11 -10.65 -7.58
CA TYR A 83 0.04 -9.81 -7.31
C TYR A 83 0.46 -9.97 -5.85
N ILE A 84 1.72 -10.25 -5.61
CA ILE A 84 2.32 -10.27 -4.28
C ILE A 84 3.17 -9.01 -4.16
N VAL A 85 2.89 -8.19 -3.17
CA VAL A 85 3.68 -6.99 -2.89
C VAL A 85 5.07 -7.42 -2.41
N LYS A 86 6.08 -7.22 -3.25
CA LYS A 86 7.51 -7.38 -2.96
C LYS A 86 8.10 -5.97 -2.96
N GLY A 87 7.93 -5.27 -1.85
CA GLY A 87 8.15 -3.83 -1.81
C GLY A 87 9.25 -3.40 -0.86
N VAL A 88 9.55 -2.10 -0.95
CA VAL A 88 10.41 -1.36 -0.03
C VAL A 88 9.76 -0.03 0.33
N CYS A 89 9.96 0.45 1.55
CA CYS A 89 9.72 1.83 1.92
C CYS A 89 10.79 2.70 1.27
N TYR A 90 10.40 3.84 0.71
CA TYR A 90 11.28 4.64 -0.11
C TYR A 90 11.23 6.11 0.26
N ASN A 91 12.34 6.60 0.80
CA ASN A 91 12.55 7.99 1.18
C ASN A 91 14.07 8.31 1.03
N PRO A 92 14.57 8.59 -0.19
CA PRO A 92 16.00 8.65 -0.49
C PRO A 92 16.62 9.98 -0.06
N ILE A 93 16.67 10.23 1.24
CA ILE A 93 17.33 11.40 1.82
C ILE A 93 18.85 11.20 1.73
N PRO A 94 19.61 12.14 1.11
CA PRO A 94 21.05 12.02 1.03
C PRO A 94 21.74 12.31 2.37
N ILE A 95 22.94 11.80 2.53
CA ILE A 95 23.81 12.09 3.69
C ILE A 95 23.99 13.60 3.84
N GLY A 96 23.88 14.10 5.07
CA GLY A 96 23.96 15.53 5.39
C GLY A 96 22.67 16.32 5.13
N LYS A 97 21.57 15.64 4.92
CA LYS A 97 20.21 16.20 4.81
C LYS A 97 19.27 15.50 5.77
N ASN A 98 18.15 16.14 6.12
CA ASN A 98 17.10 15.59 6.96
C ASN A 98 15.80 15.36 6.17
N HIS A 99 14.72 15.00 6.88
CA HIS A 99 13.41 14.71 6.31
C HIS A 99 12.75 15.87 5.55
N GLU A 100 13.21 17.12 5.71
CA GLU A 100 12.71 18.29 4.99
C GLU A 100 13.32 18.43 3.59
N TYR A 101 14.31 17.60 3.25
CA TYR A 101 14.96 17.66 1.94
C TYR A 101 14.00 17.28 0.82
N ASP A 102 13.84 18.18 -0.14
CA ASP A 102 13.03 17.92 -1.34
C ASP A 102 13.76 17.03 -2.34
N TRP A 103 13.80 15.73 -2.07
CA TRP A 103 14.38 14.75 -2.97
C TRP A 103 13.54 14.56 -4.25
N TRP A 104 12.25 14.93 -4.24
CA TRP A 104 11.39 14.90 -5.42
C TRP A 104 11.84 15.88 -6.50
N GLY A 105 12.40 17.00 -6.08
CA GLY A 105 12.97 18.03 -6.95
C GLY A 105 14.46 17.86 -7.23
N ASP A 106 15.10 16.83 -6.71
CA ASP A 106 16.55 16.60 -6.92
C ASP A 106 16.85 16.36 -8.41
N PRO A 107 17.64 17.22 -9.05
CA PRO A 107 17.95 17.10 -10.48
C PRO A 107 18.72 15.81 -10.83
N ARG A 108 19.37 15.19 -9.83
CA ARG A 108 20.09 13.90 -9.99
C ARG A 108 19.12 12.71 -10.04
N LYS A 109 17.83 12.90 -9.69
CA LYS A 109 16.76 11.88 -9.73
C LYS A 109 17.18 10.58 -9.08
N PRO A 110 17.39 10.53 -7.76
CA PRO A 110 17.87 9.35 -7.05
C PRO A 110 17.07 8.08 -7.37
N TRP A 111 15.75 8.21 -7.59
CA TRP A 111 14.87 7.09 -7.95
C TRP A 111 15.24 6.37 -9.25
N LEU A 112 16.03 6.97 -10.14
CA LEU A 112 16.49 6.29 -11.37
C LEU A 112 17.63 5.32 -11.08
N ALA A 113 18.58 5.70 -10.24
CA ALA A 113 19.65 4.81 -9.80
C ALA A 113 19.08 3.70 -8.89
N ASP A 114 18.26 4.08 -7.95
CA ASP A 114 17.60 3.16 -7.02
C ASP A 114 16.65 2.20 -7.73
N GLY A 115 15.84 2.71 -8.67
CA GLY A 115 14.90 1.91 -9.46
C GLY A 115 15.57 0.80 -10.25
N LYS A 116 16.76 1.04 -10.79
CA LYS A 116 17.56 0.00 -11.44
C LYS A 116 17.96 -1.11 -10.47
N LEU A 117 18.50 -0.76 -9.31
CA LEU A 117 18.87 -1.73 -8.27
C LEU A 117 17.63 -2.47 -7.73
N MET A 118 16.51 -1.76 -7.53
CA MET A 118 15.24 -2.35 -7.12
C MET A 118 14.75 -3.39 -8.14
N GLN A 119 14.77 -3.07 -9.42
CA GLN A 119 14.40 -3.99 -10.50
C GLN A 119 15.29 -5.23 -10.51
N GLU A 120 16.61 -5.08 -10.38
CA GLU A 120 17.57 -6.17 -10.30
C GLU A 120 17.34 -7.08 -9.08
N MET A 121 16.88 -6.51 -7.97
CA MET A 121 16.49 -7.25 -6.77
C MET A 121 15.16 -8.01 -6.95
N GLY A 122 14.28 -7.52 -7.80
CA GLY A 122 12.92 -8.06 -8.00
C GLY A 122 11.87 -7.34 -7.17
N VAL A 123 12.16 -6.11 -6.73
CA VAL A 123 11.16 -5.19 -6.18
C VAL A 123 10.12 -4.88 -7.25
N ASN A 124 8.86 -4.95 -6.90
CA ASN A 124 7.75 -4.58 -7.78
C ASN A 124 6.91 -3.41 -7.25
N THR A 125 7.18 -2.97 -6.02
CA THR A 125 6.40 -1.94 -5.35
C THR A 125 7.31 -1.06 -4.49
N VAL A 126 7.10 0.26 -4.51
CA VAL A 126 7.61 1.19 -3.50
C VAL A 126 6.45 1.73 -2.67
N ARG A 127 6.70 2.00 -1.40
CA ARG A 127 5.79 2.73 -0.53
C ARG A 127 6.33 4.13 -0.30
N LEU A 128 5.55 5.13 -0.66
CA LEU A 128 5.74 6.53 -0.31
C LEU A 128 4.80 6.90 0.83
N TYR A 129 5.33 7.57 1.84
CA TYR A 129 4.57 7.96 3.04
C TYR A 129 3.58 9.08 2.77
N GLN A 130 3.90 9.91 1.78
CA GLN A 130 3.11 11.05 1.33
C GLN A 130 3.42 11.37 -0.13
N ALA A 131 2.61 12.21 -0.76
CA ALA A 131 2.94 12.88 -2.00
C ALA A 131 3.63 14.22 -1.70
N HIS A 132 4.34 14.76 -2.68
CA HIS A 132 4.81 16.15 -2.64
C HIS A 132 3.63 17.10 -2.86
N GLU A 133 3.67 18.30 -2.29
CA GLU A 133 2.64 19.34 -2.48
C GLU A 133 2.44 19.71 -3.94
N ASP A 134 3.53 19.78 -4.72
CA ASP A 134 3.49 19.78 -6.18
C ASP A 134 3.35 18.36 -6.70
N LEU A 135 2.14 17.99 -7.08
CA LEU A 135 1.83 16.64 -7.56
C LEU A 135 2.55 16.26 -8.87
N GLU A 136 3.04 17.21 -9.65
CA GLU A 136 3.83 16.88 -10.86
C GLU A 136 5.16 16.22 -10.53
N LYS A 137 5.79 16.60 -9.42
CA LYS A 137 6.98 15.92 -8.92
C LYS A 137 6.66 14.47 -8.55
N THR A 138 5.57 14.25 -7.81
CA THR A 138 5.12 12.89 -7.46
C THR A 138 4.80 12.07 -8.71
N ARG A 139 4.09 12.64 -9.69
CA ARG A 139 3.81 11.97 -10.98
C ARG A 139 5.09 11.57 -11.70
N THR A 140 6.08 12.45 -11.72
CA THR A 140 7.38 12.17 -12.36
C THR A 140 8.02 10.92 -11.76
N VAL A 141 8.05 10.82 -10.43
CA VAL A 141 8.60 9.65 -9.72
C VAL A 141 7.80 8.38 -10.03
N ILE A 142 6.46 8.44 -9.94
CA ILE A 142 5.57 7.29 -10.21
C ILE A 142 5.77 6.79 -11.65
N ARG A 143 5.75 7.70 -12.63
CA ARG A 143 5.93 7.36 -14.05
C ARG A 143 7.31 6.78 -14.33
N ASP A 144 8.37 7.42 -13.84
CA ASP A 144 9.73 6.93 -14.02
C ASP A 144 9.91 5.53 -13.44
N LEU A 145 9.42 5.27 -12.22
CA LEU A 145 9.51 3.96 -11.59
C LEU A 145 8.69 2.90 -12.35
N TYR A 146 7.48 3.25 -12.77
CA TYR A 146 6.62 2.31 -13.46
C TYR A 146 7.07 2.04 -14.90
N GLU A 147 7.31 3.08 -15.70
CA GLU A 147 7.60 2.93 -17.12
C GLU A 147 8.98 2.35 -17.39
N LYS A 148 9.98 2.73 -16.56
CA LYS A 148 11.37 2.28 -16.76
C LYS A 148 11.69 0.96 -16.07
N PHE A 149 11.04 0.69 -14.92
CA PHE A 149 11.43 -0.44 -14.08
C PHE A 149 10.26 -1.40 -13.76
N GLY A 150 9.02 -1.07 -14.11
CA GLY A 150 7.84 -1.87 -13.81
C GLY A 150 7.44 -1.85 -12.34
N ILE A 151 7.91 -0.86 -11.58
CA ILE A 151 7.70 -0.73 -10.14
C ILE A 151 6.46 0.13 -9.90
N ARG A 152 5.47 -0.39 -9.15
CA ARG A 152 4.26 0.32 -8.77
C ARG A 152 4.44 1.06 -7.45
N THR A 153 3.59 2.04 -7.21
CA THR A 153 3.69 2.92 -6.04
C THR A 153 2.46 2.81 -5.15
N ILE A 154 2.68 2.55 -3.87
CA ILE A 154 1.72 2.74 -2.79
C ILE A 154 1.90 4.16 -2.28
N ILE A 155 0.81 4.92 -2.16
CA ILE A 155 0.85 6.32 -1.74
C ILE A 155 0.11 6.46 -0.40
N GLY A 156 0.79 7.01 0.59
CA GLY A 156 0.25 7.31 1.90
C GLY A 156 -0.18 8.77 2.06
N ASP A 157 -0.91 9.01 3.14
CA ASP A 157 -1.15 10.33 3.72
C ASP A 157 -1.15 10.20 5.24
N TRP A 158 -0.45 11.09 5.92
CA TRP A 158 -0.30 11.09 7.38
C TRP A 158 -1.59 11.45 8.14
N LEU A 159 -2.62 11.92 7.46
CA LEU A 159 -3.88 12.40 8.04
C LEU A 159 -3.68 13.47 9.13
N GLY A 160 -2.71 14.36 8.94
CA GLY A 160 -2.40 15.42 9.89
C GLY A 160 -1.81 14.94 11.22
N PHE A 161 -1.25 13.72 11.29
CA PHE A 161 -0.73 13.11 12.53
C PHE A 161 0.38 13.92 13.21
N TRP A 162 1.22 14.59 12.42
CA TRP A 162 2.34 15.39 12.90
C TRP A 162 2.01 16.88 13.09
N GLU A 163 0.73 17.28 12.97
CA GLU A 163 0.35 18.67 13.19
C GLU A 163 0.46 19.05 14.67
N TYR A 164 1.01 20.25 14.90
CA TYR A 164 1.20 20.79 16.26
C TYR A 164 -0.08 21.44 16.79
N PRO A 165 -0.41 21.28 18.07
CA PRO A 165 0.28 20.53 19.13
C PRO A 165 -0.02 19.02 19.13
N CYS A 166 -1.02 18.58 18.37
CA CYS A 166 -1.47 17.20 18.20
C CYS A 166 -2.47 17.14 17.04
N PRO A 167 -2.77 15.97 16.50
CA PRO A 167 -3.82 15.81 15.50
C PRO A 167 -5.20 16.08 16.15
N LEU A 168 -5.95 17.02 15.64
CA LEU A 168 -7.23 17.45 16.22
C LEU A 168 -8.41 16.61 15.69
N TYR A 169 -8.33 15.29 15.80
CA TYR A 169 -9.38 14.40 15.25
C TYR A 169 -10.77 14.60 15.88
N GLY A 170 -10.88 15.21 17.07
CA GLY A 170 -12.14 15.63 17.66
C GLY A 170 -12.78 16.82 16.95
N ASP A 171 -12.01 17.67 16.26
CA ASP A 171 -12.49 18.86 15.58
C ASP A 171 -13.03 18.56 14.17
N ALA A 172 -14.23 19.03 13.87
CA ALA A 172 -14.88 18.79 12.59
C ALA A 172 -14.22 19.56 11.44
N GLY A 173 -13.71 20.76 11.71
CA GLY A 173 -13.00 21.59 10.73
C GLY A 173 -11.68 20.95 10.32
N PHE A 174 -10.92 20.44 11.31
CA PHE A 174 -9.69 19.70 11.08
C PHE A 174 -9.97 18.48 10.17
N ARG A 175 -10.94 17.64 10.53
CA ARG A 175 -11.30 16.46 9.72
C ARG A 175 -11.74 16.84 8.30
N ALA A 176 -12.50 17.92 8.13
CA ALA A 176 -12.94 18.38 6.81
C ALA A 176 -11.76 18.84 5.94
N ARG A 177 -10.80 19.57 6.51
CA ARG A 177 -9.58 20.02 5.83
C ARG A 177 -8.71 18.84 5.41
N VAL A 178 -8.38 17.93 6.33
CA VAL A 178 -7.55 16.76 6.05
C VAL A 178 -8.23 15.85 5.02
N LYS A 179 -9.54 15.63 5.14
CA LYS A 179 -10.28 14.85 4.13
C LYS A 179 -10.18 15.49 2.75
N LYS A 180 -10.34 16.81 2.65
CA LYS A 180 -10.21 17.52 1.37
C LYS A 180 -8.82 17.34 0.77
N GLN A 181 -7.76 17.46 1.57
CA GLN A 181 -6.37 17.26 1.15
C GLN A 181 -6.16 15.86 0.55
N VAL A 182 -6.62 14.81 1.23
CA VAL A 182 -6.54 13.43 0.73
C VAL A 182 -7.32 13.25 -0.58
N LEU A 183 -8.52 13.80 -0.67
CA LEU A 183 -9.33 13.68 -1.89
C LEU A 183 -8.72 14.44 -3.08
N ASP A 184 -8.11 15.60 -2.85
CA ASP A 184 -7.37 16.34 -3.88
C ASP A 184 -6.15 15.55 -4.37
N LEU A 185 -5.41 14.91 -3.44
CA LEU A 185 -4.29 14.02 -3.76
C LEU A 185 -4.75 12.85 -4.64
N VAL A 186 -5.80 12.14 -4.22
CA VAL A 186 -6.36 11.01 -4.99
C VAL A 186 -6.85 11.46 -6.36
N ALA A 187 -7.60 12.57 -6.43
CA ALA A 187 -8.08 13.14 -7.70
C ALA A 187 -6.93 13.46 -8.66
N GLY A 188 -5.82 13.95 -8.10
CA GLY A 188 -4.64 14.30 -8.87
C GLY A 188 -3.82 13.12 -9.38
N LEU A 189 -3.84 11.98 -8.71
CA LEU A 189 -2.92 10.86 -9.00
C LEU A 189 -3.61 9.54 -9.41
N LYS A 190 -4.92 9.38 -9.23
CA LYS A 190 -5.64 8.11 -9.48
C LYS A 190 -5.51 7.55 -10.90
N ASP A 191 -5.25 8.42 -11.86
CA ASP A 191 -5.13 8.03 -13.27
C ASP A 191 -3.68 7.69 -13.68
N GLU A 192 -2.71 7.81 -12.75
CA GLU A 192 -1.32 7.47 -13.02
C GLU A 192 -1.11 5.95 -13.10
N PRO A 193 -0.51 5.42 -14.19
CA PRO A 193 -0.45 3.98 -14.45
C PRO A 193 0.28 3.18 -13.36
N GLY A 194 1.18 3.81 -12.63
CA GLY A 194 2.00 3.20 -11.59
C GLY A 194 1.35 3.12 -10.21
N VAL A 195 0.20 3.74 -9.98
CA VAL A 195 -0.50 3.70 -8.68
C VAL A 195 -0.98 2.28 -8.39
N LEU A 196 -0.78 1.81 -7.16
CA LEU A 196 -1.20 0.48 -6.70
C LEU A 196 -2.36 0.54 -5.70
N LEU A 197 -2.23 1.33 -4.66
CA LEU A 197 -3.25 1.53 -3.63
C LEU A 197 -2.94 2.76 -2.77
N TRP A 198 -3.92 3.17 -1.97
CA TRP A 198 -3.84 4.29 -1.04
C TRP A 198 -3.72 3.78 0.40
N ILE A 199 -2.87 4.41 1.23
CA ILE A 199 -2.80 4.14 2.67
C ILE A 199 -3.22 5.40 3.43
N LEU A 200 -4.24 5.26 4.27
CA LEU A 200 -4.76 6.31 5.15
C LEU A 200 -4.14 6.19 6.54
N GLY A 201 -3.31 7.14 6.90
CA GLY A 201 -2.52 7.13 8.13
C GLY A 201 -1.29 6.22 8.05
N ASN A 202 -0.57 6.17 9.17
CA ASN A 202 0.59 5.31 9.40
C ASN A 202 0.43 4.59 10.73
N GLU A 203 0.91 5.17 11.82
CA GLU A 203 0.78 4.68 13.19
C GLU A 203 -0.15 5.56 14.04
N ASN A 204 -1.11 6.22 13.40
CA ASN A 204 -2.01 7.19 14.02
C ASN A 204 -2.85 6.60 15.16
N ASN A 205 -3.03 5.26 15.18
CA ASN A 205 -3.69 4.58 16.28
C ASN A 205 -2.99 4.79 17.62
N TYR A 206 -1.70 5.06 17.66
CA TYR A 206 -0.99 5.35 18.91
C TYR A 206 -1.47 6.67 19.55
N SER A 207 -1.95 7.64 18.78
CA SER A 207 -2.59 8.85 19.34
C SER A 207 -3.92 8.53 20.03
N CYS A 208 -4.68 7.60 19.48
CA CYS A 208 -5.94 7.15 20.08
C CYS A 208 -5.71 6.34 21.36
N MET A 209 -4.58 5.61 21.41
CA MET A 209 -4.16 4.84 22.58
C MET A 209 -3.50 5.72 23.66
N GLY A 210 -3.23 6.99 23.36
CA GLY A 210 -2.61 7.95 24.28
C GLY A 210 -1.11 7.82 24.43
N SER A 211 -0.42 7.10 23.52
CA SER A 211 1.03 6.86 23.60
C SER A 211 1.87 7.84 22.78
N VAL A 212 1.36 8.32 21.64
CA VAL A 212 2.04 9.29 20.78
C VAL A 212 1.03 10.34 20.34
N ASN A 213 1.39 11.62 20.41
CA ASN A 213 0.54 12.74 20.02
C ASN A 213 -0.92 12.61 20.50
N PRO A 214 -1.16 12.43 21.81
CA PRO A 214 -2.49 12.22 22.36
C PRO A 214 -3.35 13.46 22.13
N TRP A 215 -4.60 13.25 21.74
CA TRP A 215 -5.58 14.30 21.51
C TRP A 215 -6.84 14.08 22.35
N SER A 216 -7.64 15.12 22.51
CA SER A 216 -8.90 15.04 23.23
C SER A 216 -10.00 15.86 22.56
N SER A 217 -11.19 15.79 23.11
CA SER A 217 -12.35 16.61 22.79
C SER A 217 -13.22 16.75 24.04
N GLU A 218 -14.17 17.68 24.03
CA GLU A 218 -15.08 17.87 25.15
C GLU A 218 -15.81 16.58 25.57
N GLU A 219 -16.28 15.78 24.62
CA GLU A 219 -16.92 14.49 24.88
C GLU A 219 -15.98 13.51 25.59
N ILE A 220 -14.71 13.47 25.17
CA ILE A 220 -13.71 12.58 25.76
C ILE A 220 -13.35 13.03 27.16
N ASP A 221 -13.19 14.35 27.37
CA ASP A 221 -12.81 14.93 28.66
C ASP A 221 -13.92 14.77 29.71
N GLN A 222 -15.19 14.71 29.31
CA GLN A 222 -16.34 14.47 30.17
C GLN A 222 -16.51 12.97 30.55
N GLU A 223 -15.88 12.03 29.83
CA GLU A 223 -15.96 10.60 30.16
C GLU A 223 -14.98 10.26 31.29
N PRO A 224 -15.44 9.81 32.46
CA PRO A 224 -14.59 9.53 33.61
C PRO A 224 -13.80 8.22 33.50
N ASP A 225 -14.22 7.29 32.62
CA ASP A 225 -13.55 5.99 32.45
C ASP A 225 -12.46 6.08 31.36
N PRO A 226 -11.17 5.88 31.70
CA PRO A 226 -10.09 5.93 30.73
C PRO A 226 -10.22 4.93 29.56
N GLN A 227 -10.83 3.76 29.79
CA GLN A 227 -11.04 2.78 28.74
C GLN A 227 -12.11 3.24 27.75
N LYS A 228 -13.15 3.92 28.25
CA LYS A 228 -14.18 4.53 27.39
C LYS A 228 -13.63 5.75 26.64
N GLN A 229 -12.80 6.58 27.28
CA GLN A 229 -12.09 7.67 26.60
C GLN A 229 -11.28 7.14 25.41
N LYS A 230 -10.51 6.06 25.63
CA LYS A 230 -9.75 5.39 24.59
C LYS A 230 -10.65 4.87 23.46
N ALA A 231 -11.77 4.25 23.81
CA ALA A 231 -12.74 3.76 22.83
C ALA A 231 -13.37 4.90 22.02
N LEU A 232 -13.67 6.04 22.63
CA LEU A 232 -14.17 7.24 21.95
C LEU A 232 -13.15 7.78 20.97
N ARG A 233 -11.88 7.95 21.39
CA ARG A 233 -10.79 8.36 20.47
C ARG A 233 -10.68 7.42 19.29
N ALA A 234 -10.60 6.12 19.53
CA ALA A 234 -10.46 5.12 18.49
C ALA A 234 -11.64 5.15 17.51
N ARG A 235 -12.89 5.19 17.99
CA ARG A 235 -14.08 5.28 17.13
C ARG A 235 -14.09 6.54 16.29
N THR A 236 -13.74 7.68 16.88
CA THR A 236 -13.67 8.96 16.17
C THR A 236 -12.64 8.91 15.05
N TYR A 237 -11.42 8.45 15.33
CA TYR A 237 -10.36 8.34 14.35
C TYR A 237 -10.69 7.33 13.23
N TYR A 238 -11.07 6.10 13.58
CA TYR A 238 -11.38 5.10 12.57
C TYR A 238 -12.65 5.43 11.77
N GLY A 239 -13.63 6.08 12.40
CA GLY A 239 -14.79 6.63 11.69
C GLY A 239 -14.40 7.70 10.68
N PHE A 240 -13.45 8.58 11.02
CA PHE A 240 -12.89 9.55 10.10
C PHE A 240 -12.15 8.89 8.93
N VAL A 241 -11.32 7.88 9.19
CA VAL A 241 -10.68 7.09 8.14
C VAL A 241 -11.72 6.46 7.21
N ASN A 242 -12.78 5.91 7.77
CA ASN A 242 -13.88 5.31 6.99
C ASN A 242 -14.59 6.32 6.09
N ASP A 243 -14.82 7.52 6.60
CA ASP A 243 -15.42 8.59 5.81
C ASP A 243 -14.56 8.96 4.60
N ILE A 244 -13.24 9.03 4.79
CA ILE A 244 -12.30 9.28 3.68
C ILE A 244 -12.34 8.10 2.69
N ALA A 245 -12.24 6.86 3.17
CA ALA A 245 -12.25 5.67 2.32
C ALA A 245 -13.50 5.60 1.44
N ARG A 246 -14.67 5.88 2.01
CA ARG A 246 -15.94 5.92 1.28
C ARG A 246 -15.97 6.99 0.19
N GLU A 247 -15.41 8.16 0.43
CA GLU A 247 -15.32 9.21 -0.58
C GLU A 247 -14.28 8.87 -1.66
N ILE A 248 -13.15 8.26 -1.29
CA ILE A 248 -12.17 7.77 -2.28
C ILE A 248 -12.83 6.75 -3.22
N HIS A 249 -13.60 5.79 -2.72
CA HIS A 249 -14.28 4.80 -3.56
C HIS A 249 -15.30 5.39 -4.55
N LYS A 250 -15.83 6.59 -4.26
CA LYS A 250 -16.67 7.33 -5.24
C LYS A 250 -15.84 7.97 -6.34
N LEU A 251 -14.64 8.44 -5.99
CA LEU A 251 -13.72 9.17 -6.84
C LEU A 251 -12.83 8.24 -7.66
N ASP A 252 -12.34 7.18 -7.03
CA ASP A 252 -11.43 6.18 -7.59
C ASP A 252 -11.98 4.77 -7.34
N ARG A 253 -12.33 4.08 -8.41
CA ARG A 253 -12.86 2.70 -8.38
C ARG A 253 -11.79 1.67 -8.75
N ASP A 254 -10.61 2.14 -9.10
CA ASP A 254 -9.55 1.31 -9.67
C ASP A 254 -8.49 0.89 -8.64
N HIS A 255 -8.48 1.52 -7.45
CA HIS A 255 -7.46 1.24 -6.44
C HIS A 255 -8.04 1.01 -5.05
N PRO A 256 -7.56 0.00 -4.31
CA PRO A 256 -7.97 -0.25 -2.92
C PRO A 256 -7.49 0.84 -1.96
N VAL A 257 -8.23 0.97 -0.85
CA VAL A 257 -7.90 1.87 0.26
C VAL A 257 -7.54 1.06 1.49
N ALA A 258 -6.34 1.29 2.03
CA ALA A 258 -5.81 0.65 3.21
C ALA A 258 -5.90 1.56 4.45
N LEU A 259 -6.18 0.96 5.60
CA LEU A 259 -5.99 1.59 6.91
C LEU A 259 -4.53 1.37 7.35
N GLY A 260 -3.74 2.44 7.52
CA GLY A 260 -2.43 2.41 8.17
C GLY A 260 -2.56 2.24 9.68
N ASN A 261 -1.82 1.27 10.27
CA ASN A 261 -1.94 0.96 11.69
C ASN A 261 -0.65 0.40 12.29
N GLY A 262 -0.19 0.97 13.39
CA GLY A 262 0.92 0.42 14.19
C GLY A 262 0.46 -0.81 14.95
N GLU A 263 1.12 -1.94 14.75
CA GLU A 263 0.78 -3.22 15.34
C GLU A 263 -0.71 -3.60 15.15
N LEU A 264 -1.30 -4.36 16.07
CA LEU A 264 -2.72 -4.72 16.07
C LEU A 264 -3.55 -3.86 17.03
N ALA A 265 -2.91 -2.88 17.69
CA ALA A 265 -3.57 -2.07 18.70
C ALA A 265 -4.73 -1.25 18.09
N GLY A 266 -5.91 -1.36 18.69
CA GLY A 266 -7.11 -0.62 18.30
C GLY A 266 -7.89 -1.21 17.11
N LEU A 267 -7.41 -2.28 16.47
CA LEU A 267 -8.12 -2.88 15.33
C LEU A 267 -9.50 -3.46 15.70
N GLU A 268 -9.73 -3.80 16.95
CA GLU A 268 -11.05 -4.19 17.45
C GLU A 268 -12.09 -3.07 17.27
N TYR A 269 -11.67 -1.80 17.40
CA TYR A 269 -12.51 -0.64 17.14
C TYR A 269 -12.63 -0.36 15.63
N ALA A 270 -11.52 -0.49 14.90
CA ALA A 270 -11.51 -0.29 13.46
C ALA A 270 -12.45 -1.24 12.72
N ASN A 271 -12.56 -2.50 13.17
CA ASN A 271 -13.46 -3.50 12.58
C ASN A 271 -14.93 -3.05 12.54
N GLN A 272 -15.34 -2.23 13.51
CA GLN A 272 -16.69 -1.69 13.59
C GLN A 272 -16.82 -0.31 12.94
N ALA A 273 -15.80 0.53 13.10
CA ALA A 273 -15.84 1.94 12.71
C ALA A 273 -15.36 2.20 11.26
N ALA A 274 -14.59 1.28 10.67
CA ALA A 274 -14.02 1.45 9.33
C ALA A 274 -14.35 0.28 8.38
N PRO A 275 -15.65 -0.02 8.14
CA PRO A 275 -16.05 -1.12 7.26
C PRO A 275 -15.67 -0.90 5.78
N ASP A 276 -15.52 0.35 5.32
CA ASP A 276 -15.30 0.69 3.92
C ASP A 276 -13.81 0.63 3.50
N VAL A 277 -12.85 0.43 4.43
CA VAL A 277 -11.46 0.14 4.02
C VAL A 277 -11.35 -1.27 3.44
N ASP A 278 -10.51 -1.46 2.44
CA ASP A 278 -10.35 -2.75 1.75
C ASP A 278 -9.37 -3.70 2.45
N LEU A 279 -8.37 -3.15 3.11
CA LEU A 279 -7.30 -3.90 3.77
C LEU A 279 -6.71 -3.11 4.94
N VAL A 280 -5.94 -3.81 5.77
CA VAL A 280 -5.10 -3.20 6.81
C VAL A 280 -3.65 -3.20 6.37
N ALA A 281 -2.99 -2.06 6.50
CA ALA A 281 -1.56 -1.86 6.26
C ALA A 281 -0.87 -1.70 7.61
N CYS A 282 -0.23 -2.77 8.13
CA CYS A 282 0.39 -2.76 9.45
C CYS A 282 1.89 -2.51 9.41
N ILE A 283 2.35 -1.74 10.41
CA ILE A 283 3.76 -1.52 10.74
C ILE A 283 4.13 -2.48 11.87
N ILE A 284 5.07 -3.42 11.61
CA ILE A 284 5.33 -4.55 12.51
C ILE A 284 6.83 -4.78 12.70
N TYR A 285 7.34 -4.51 13.90
CA TYR A 285 8.74 -4.74 14.28
C TYR A 285 8.84 -5.73 15.44
N ARG A 286 8.78 -7.03 15.13
CA ARG A 286 8.78 -8.12 16.11
C ARG A 286 10.04 -9.00 16.08
N GLY A 287 11.04 -8.63 15.30
CA GLY A 287 12.26 -9.40 15.14
C GLY A 287 12.17 -10.47 14.05
N LYS A 288 12.84 -11.61 14.19
CA LYS A 288 12.85 -12.68 13.17
C LYS A 288 11.51 -13.38 12.97
N THR A 289 10.54 -13.19 13.86
CA THR A 289 9.23 -13.82 13.77
C THR A 289 8.10 -12.82 14.02
N PHE A 290 7.02 -12.95 13.27
CA PHE A 290 5.78 -12.22 13.52
C PHE A 290 4.88 -12.91 14.57
N GLY A 291 5.29 -14.08 15.08
CA GLY A 291 4.50 -14.83 16.06
C GLY A 291 3.12 -15.22 15.49
N ASN A 292 2.08 -14.87 16.21
CA ASN A 292 0.70 -15.17 15.85
C ASN A 292 -0.01 -14.08 15.01
N LEU A 293 0.71 -13.05 14.55
CA LEU A 293 0.18 -11.85 13.88
C LEU A 293 -0.95 -12.15 12.88
N PHE A 294 -0.66 -12.99 11.89
CA PHE A 294 -1.58 -13.27 10.79
C PHE A 294 -2.90 -13.91 11.24
N ARG A 295 -2.82 -14.80 12.23
CA ARG A 295 -4.01 -15.45 12.81
C ARG A 295 -4.78 -14.50 13.71
N SER A 296 -4.08 -13.73 14.54
CA SER A 296 -4.70 -12.75 15.42
C SER A 296 -5.45 -11.69 14.63
N LEU A 297 -4.82 -11.13 13.58
CA LEU A 297 -5.51 -10.17 12.72
C LEU A 297 -6.79 -10.76 12.12
N ARG A 298 -6.75 -11.98 11.61
CA ARG A 298 -7.91 -12.64 11.02
C ARG A 298 -9.07 -12.83 11.99
N MET A 299 -8.80 -12.95 13.27
CA MET A 299 -9.84 -13.03 14.33
C MET A 299 -10.38 -11.66 14.69
N THR A 300 -9.57 -10.63 14.64
CA THR A 300 -9.93 -9.27 15.06
C THR A 300 -10.55 -8.46 13.93
N PHE A 301 -10.06 -8.63 12.72
CA PHE A 301 -10.45 -7.80 11.57
C PHE A 301 -10.46 -8.66 10.29
N ASP A 302 -11.65 -8.95 9.75
CA ASP A 302 -11.81 -9.84 8.55
C ASP A 302 -11.46 -9.09 7.24
N LYS A 303 -10.26 -8.53 7.19
CA LYS A 303 -9.66 -7.89 6.00
C LYS A 303 -8.27 -8.46 5.77
N PRO A 304 -7.73 -8.38 4.54
CA PRO A 304 -6.35 -8.80 4.28
C PRO A 304 -5.33 -7.86 4.91
N LEU A 305 -4.14 -8.40 5.11
CA LEU A 305 -2.98 -7.72 5.66
C LEU A 305 -1.96 -7.40 4.57
N LEU A 306 -1.57 -6.14 4.47
CA LEU A 306 -0.32 -5.71 3.90
C LEU A 306 0.64 -5.36 5.05
N LEU A 307 1.83 -5.95 5.09
CA LEU A 307 2.88 -5.45 5.97
C LEU A 307 3.46 -4.18 5.34
N SER A 308 2.94 -3.01 5.74
CA SER A 308 3.38 -1.75 5.16
C SER A 308 4.74 -1.28 5.66
N GLU A 309 5.17 -1.82 6.81
CA GLU A 309 6.54 -1.77 7.27
C GLU A 309 6.88 -3.03 8.04
N PHE A 310 8.06 -3.54 7.78
CA PHE A 310 8.76 -4.50 8.61
C PHE A 310 10.23 -4.53 8.20
N GLY A 311 11.10 -4.84 9.12
CA GLY A 311 12.52 -4.75 8.81
C GLY A 311 13.40 -5.23 9.96
N ALA A 312 14.67 -4.98 9.81
CA ALA A 312 15.70 -5.10 10.82
C ALA A 312 16.89 -4.24 10.41
N ASP A 313 17.52 -3.63 11.41
CA ASP A 313 18.75 -2.88 11.20
C ASP A 313 19.97 -3.77 10.92
N ALA A 314 20.98 -3.19 10.34
CA ALA A 314 22.29 -3.82 10.09
C ALA A 314 23.31 -3.47 11.18
N TYR A 315 22.91 -3.01 12.36
CA TYR A 315 23.80 -2.57 13.42
C TYR A 315 23.72 -3.45 14.65
N ASP A 316 24.87 -3.95 15.08
CA ASP A 316 25.00 -4.65 16.37
C ASP A 316 25.38 -3.65 17.45
N ALA A 317 24.42 -3.27 18.28
CA ALA A 317 24.59 -2.31 19.36
C ALA A 317 25.57 -2.75 20.45
N TYR A 318 25.76 -4.05 20.64
CA TYR A 318 26.68 -4.60 21.63
C TYR A 318 28.11 -4.58 21.13
N LEU A 319 28.30 -4.97 19.88
CA LEU A 319 29.62 -5.00 19.25
C LEU A 319 29.97 -3.65 18.62
N LYS A 320 29.01 -2.70 18.59
CA LYS A 320 29.14 -1.35 18.00
C LYS A 320 29.70 -1.39 16.59
N LYS A 321 29.12 -2.24 15.76
CA LYS A 321 29.54 -2.43 14.37
C LYS A 321 28.38 -2.90 13.48
N GLU A 322 28.55 -2.71 12.19
CA GLU A 322 27.64 -3.27 11.20
C GLU A 322 27.59 -4.80 11.26
N ASP A 323 26.40 -5.38 11.27
CA ASP A 323 26.15 -6.82 11.11
C ASP A 323 25.12 -7.12 10.03
N GLN A 324 25.60 -7.15 8.79
CA GLN A 324 24.79 -7.51 7.63
C GLN A 324 24.27 -8.96 7.66
N ASN A 325 24.89 -9.86 8.44
CA ASN A 325 24.41 -11.25 8.57
C ASN A 325 23.16 -11.30 9.42
N MET A 326 23.10 -10.53 10.50
CA MET A 326 21.93 -10.45 11.37
C MET A 326 20.75 -9.86 10.59
N GLN A 327 20.92 -8.72 9.92
CA GLN A 327 19.89 -8.11 9.06
C GLN A 327 19.35 -9.13 8.03
N ALA A 328 20.23 -9.78 7.28
CA ALA A 328 19.83 -10.74 6.26
C ALA A 328 19.07 -11.95 6.83
N PHE A 329 19.47 -12.44 8.00
CA PHE A 329 18.81 -13.55 8.70
C PHE A 329 17.40 -13.18 9.15
N PHE A 330 17.21 -11.98 9.72
CA PHE A 330 15.91 -11.48 10.16
C PHE A 330 14.97 -11.34 8.95
N LEU A 331 15.41 -10.65 7.91
CA LEU A 331 14.59 -10.38 6.73
C LEU A 331 14.20 -11.67 5.98
N GLU A 332 15.13 -12.64 5.85
CA GLU A 332 14.78 -13.93 5.25
C GLU A 332 13.73 -14.68 6.08
N SER A 333 13.86 -14.65 7.42
CA SER A 333 12.91 -15.31 8.33
C SER A 333 11.53 -14.65 8.26
N GLN A 334 11.48 -13.32 8.20
CA GLN A 334 10.25 -12.54 8.05
C GLN A 334 9.57 -12.83 6.69
N TRP A 335 10.31 -12.78 5.58
CA TRP A 335 9.76 -13.07 4.25
C TRP A 335 9.26 -14.51 4.10
N ARG A 336 9.88 -15.46 4.79
CA ARG A 336 9.38 -16.84 4.86
C ARG A 336 7.98 -16.87 5.46
N GLN A 337 7.75 -16.18 6.55
CA GLN A 337 6.43 -16.12 7.20
C GLN A 337 5.42 -15.34 6.36
N VAL A 338 5.82 -14.26 5.68
CA VAL A 338 4.99 -13.59 4.68
C VAL A 338 4.52 -14.60 3.64
N TYR A 339 5.45 -15.35 3.04
CA TYR A 339 5.14 -16.35 2.01
C TYR A 339 4.22 -17.45 2.52
N GLU A 340 4.47 -17.98 3.72
CA GLU A 340 3.65 -19.02 4.35
C GLU A 340 2.20 -18.56 4.61
N ASN A 341 1.94 -17.25 4.73
CA ASN A 341 0.62 -16.68 5.00
C ASN A 341 -0.09 -16.06 3.77
N LEU A 342 0.50 -16.22 2.58
CA LEU A 342 -0.19 -15.89 1.32
C LEU A 342 -1.36 -16.84 1.04
N ALA A 343 -2.29 -16.40 0.21
CA ALA A 343 -3.42 -17.21 -0.22
C ALA A 343 -2.97 -18.53 -0.88
N GLY A 344 -3.60 -19.63 -0.49
CA GLY A 344 -3.35 -20.96 -1.03
C GLY A 344 -2.21 -21.71 -0.33
N GLN A 345 -1.56 -21.16 0.67
CA GLN A 345 -0.59 -21.89 1.49
C GLN A 345 -1.30 -22.76 2.53
N LYS A 346 -0.85 -24.03 2.67
CA LYS A 346 -1.59 -25.04 3.44
C LYS A 346 -1.67 -24.76 4.94
N GLN A 347 -0.68 -24.13 5.53
CA GLN A 347 -0.55 -23.92 6.98
C GLN A 347 -0.75 -22.49 7.43
N GLY A 348 -0.75 -21.55 6.51
CA GLY A 348 -0.84 -20.12 6.78
C GLY A 348 -2.26 -19.63 7.01
N ALA A 349 -2.37 -18.35 7.35
CA ALA A 349 -3.65 -17.70 7.52
C ALA A 349 -4.33 -17.32 6.19
N GLY A 350 -3.60 -17.25 5.08
CA GLY A 350 -4.12 -16.94 3.75
C GLY A 350 -4.56 -15.48 3.58
N ASN A 351 -4.21 -14.61 4.51
CA ASN A 351 -4.66 -13.22 4.55
C ASN A 351 -3.55 -12.19 4.26
N CYS A 352 -2.32 -12.62 3.98
CA CYS A 352 -1.22 -11.73 3.68
C CYS A 352 -1.15 -11.42 2.18
N LEU A 353 -0.91 -10.17 1.83
CA LEU A 353 -0.76 -9.69 0.44
C LEU A 353 0.71 -9.46 0.05
N GLY A 354 1.64 -9.66 0.97
CA GLY A 354 3.05 -9.29 0.86
C GLY A 354 3.41 -8.16 1.79
N GLY A 355 4.43 -7.38 1.44
CA GLY A 355 4.81 -6.23 2.25
C GLY A 355 5.96 -5.40 1.68
N THR A 356 6.23 -4.29 2.35
CA THR A 356 7.31 -3.35 2.05
C THR A 356 8.35 -3.39 3.18
N LEU A 357 9.58 -3.72 2.82
CA LEU A 357 10.71 -3.69 3.75
C LEU A 357 11.01 -2.25 4.16
N PHE A 358 11.13 -2.00 5.42
CA PHE A 358 11.72 -0.79 5.95
C PHE A 358 13.20 -1.07 6.23
N GLU A 359 14.10 -0.52 5.39
CA GLU A 359 13.79 0.36 4.28
C GLU A 359 14.80 0.19 3.12
N TRP A 360 14.70 1.02 2.07
CA TRP A 360 15.61 0.95 0.93
C TRP A 360 17.02 1.41 1.25
N THR A 361 17.19 2.67 1.69
CA THR A 361 18.49 3.26 2.07
C THR A 361 18.49 3.70 3.52
N ASP A 362 19.66 3.79 4.13
CA ASP A 362 19.85 4.28 5.49
C ASP A 362 19.35 5.72 5.68
N GLU A 363 18.74 6.02 6.84
CA GLU A 363 18.26 7.36 7.23
C GLU A 363 19.23 8.03 8.21
N TRP A 364 20.39 8.47 7.76
CA TRP A 364 21.44 9.08 8.58
C TRP A 364 20.99 10.29 9.43
N TRP A 365 19.83 10.86 9.13
CA TRP A 365 19.24 12.01 9.81
C TRP A 365 18.34 11.62 11.00
N LYS A 366 18.01 10.36 11.15
CA LYS A 366 16.89 9.90 11.99
C LYS A 366 17.08 10.15 13.48
N HIS A 367 18.29 9.96 14.01
CA HIS A 367 18.53 10.10 15.43
C HIS A 367 18.60 11.57 15.87
N ASN A 368 19.30 12.42 15.13
CA ASN A 368 19.51 13.84 15.48
C ASN A 368 18.79 14.76 14.50
N GLN A 369 17.47 14.63 14.37
CA GLN A 369 16.67 15.32 13.37
C GLN A 369 16.84 16.85 13.40
N ASP A 370 17.04 17.42 14.58
CA ASP A 370 17.18 18.86 14.78
C ASP A 370 18.64 19.36 14.77
N SER A 371 19.61 18.49 14.55
CA SER A 371 21.04 18.83 14.60
C SER A 371 21.73 18.53 13.26
N PRO A 372 22.02 19.58 12.45
CA PRO A 372 22.65 19.39 11.13
C PRO A 372 23.97 18.63 11.16
N ASP A 373 24.77 18.76 12.23
CA ASP A 373 26.02 18.04 12.39
C ASP A 373 25.81 16.52 12.52
N GLY A 374 24.64 16.10 13.03
CA GLY A 374 24.26 14.70 13.15
C GLY A 374 23.88 14.05 11.84
N TRP A 375 23.48 14.81 10.81
CA TRP A 375 22.99 14.23 9.55
C TRP A 375 24.08 13.69 8.63
N ALA A 376 25.34 14.02 8.92
CA ALA A 376 26.50 13.56 8.16
C ALA A 376 27.31 12.45 8.89
N ALA A 377 26.83 12.01 10.05
CA ALA A 377 27.48 10.98 10.85
C ALA A 377 26.44 9.95 11.29
N GLN A 378 26.54 8.74 10.77
CA GLN A 378 25.61 7.67 11.12
C GLN A 378 25.72 7.31 12.61
N ASP A 379 24.59 7.21 13.32
CA ASP A 379 24.57 6.92 14.75
C ASP A 379 25.11 5.54 15.07
N THR A 380 26.03 5.48 16.02
CA THR A 380 26.62 4.24 16.56
C THR A 380 26.30 4.04 18.03
N GLY A 381 25.46 4.90 18.61
CA GLY A 381 25.07 4.83 20.02
C GLY A 381 24.19 3.64 20.33
N ALA A 382 23.27 3.35 19.45
CA ALA A 382 22.19 2.39 19.57
C ALA A 382 21.25 2.60 20.75
N GLY A 383 20.07 2.07 20.68
CA GLY A 383 19.13 2.09 21.78
C GLY A 383 18.41 3.41 22.00
N TRP A 384 18.38 4.25 20.98
CA TRP A 384 17.55 5.44 20.97
C TRP A 384 16.13 5.15 20.49
N SER A 385 15.92 4.11 19.68
CA SER A 385 14.58 3.67 19.32
C SER A 385 13.88 3.02 20.49
N SER A 386 12.63 3.40 20.74
CA SER A 386 11.75 2.73 21.70
C SER A 386 11.26 1.37 21.17
N GLY A 387 11.42 1.14 19.87
CA GLY A 387 11.15 -0.11 19.24
C GLY A 387 12.22 -1.14 19.56
N SER A 388 11.79 -2.28 19.95
CA SER A 388 12.65 -3.42 20.11
C SER A 388 11.99 -4.62 19.50
N TYR A 389 12.77 -5.57 19.04
CA TYR A 389 12.24 -6.78 18.43
C TYR A 389 11.62 -7.66 19.50
N TYR A 390 10.33 -7.57 19.71
CA TYR A 390 9.59 -8.19 20.82
C TYR A 390 9.88 -9.65 21.08
N PHE A 391 10.25 -10.42 20.08
CA PHE A 391 10.46 -11.85 20.19
C PHE A 391 11.92 -12.30 20.10
N ASP A 392 12.83 -11.42 19.75
CA ASP A 392 14.22 -11.79 19.48
C ASP A 392 15.25 -11.02 20.26
N ILE A 393 14.79 -10.14 21.14
CA ILE A 393 15.69 -9.28 21.86
C ILE A 393 16.33 -10.02 23.00
N GLN A 394 17.62 -10.01 22.97
CA GLN A 394 18.46 -10.48 24.07
C GLN A 394 19.10 -9.34 24.83
N ALA A 395 18.83 -8.10 24.37
CA ALA A 395 19.41 -6.90 24.93
C ALA A 395 18.70 -6.45 26.21
N PRO A 396 19.39 -6.17 27.30
CA PRO A 396 18.82 -5.53 28.45
C PRO A 396 18.18 -4.19 28.09
N GLY A 397 16.91 -4.00 28.47
CA GLY A 397 16.18 -2.76 28.23
C GLY A 397 15.71 -2.56 26.79
N ASN A 398 15.72 -3.60 25.96
CA ASN A 398 15.19 -3.54 24.61
C ASN A 398 15.81 -2.40 23.77
N LYS A 399 17.13 -2.32 23.74
CA LYS A 399 17.86 -1.22 23.10
C LYS A 399 18.75 -1.70 21.96
N ASN A 400 18.23 -2.52 21.07
CA ASN A 400 19.01 -3.06 19.96
C ASN A 400 18.28 -2.85 18.63
N MET A 401 17.75 -1.65 18.43
CA MET A 401 17.13 -1.24 17.17
C MET A 401 17.59 0.17 16.85
N ASN A 402 18.37 0.32 15.80
CA ASN A 402 18.89 1.60 15.33
C ASN A 402 18.35 1.91 13.95
N GLU A 403 17.42 2.87 13.87
CA GLU A 403 16.70 3.15 12.63
C GLU A 403 17.59 3.73 11.52
N GLU A 404 18.74 4.31 11.84
CA GLU A 404 19.67 4.80 10.82
C GLU A 404 20.34 3.68 10.01
N TRP A 405 20.22 2.41 10.45
CA TRP A 405 20.86 1.25 9.81
C TRP A 405 19.85 0.28 9.18
N PHE A 406 18.63 0.70 8.95
CA PHE A 406 17.59 -0.18 8.39
C PHE A 406 17.69 -0.38 6.88
N GLY A 407 18.44 0.47 6.18
CA GLY A 407 18.63 0.34 4.75
C GLY A 407 19.14 -1.04 4.34
N ILE A 408 18.52 -1.66 3.34
CA ILE A 408 19.09 -2.85 2.68
C ILE A 408 20.17 -2.46 1.65
N VAL A 409 20.31 -1.16 1.41
CA VAL A 409 21.36 -0.52 0.64
C VAL A 409 22.01 0.54 1.52
N ALA A 410 23.28 0.35 1.84
CA ALA A 410 24.07 1.33 2.58
C ALA A 410 24.39 2.54 1.69
N LEU A 411 24.46 3.72 2.32
CA LEU A 411 24.93 4.93 1.67
C LEU A 411 26.37 5.27 2.11
N SER A 412 27.14 5.83 1.22
CA SER A 412 28.36 6.55 1.52
C SER A 412 28.48 7.78 0.64
N GLN A 413 29.08 8.85 1.15
CA GLN A 413 29.23 10.08 0.39
C GLN A 413 30.01 9.85 -0.90
N ASP A 414 29.54 10.41 -2.00
CA ASP A 414 30.30 10.48 -3.22
C ASP A 414 31.36 11.59 -3.11
N PRO A 415 32.66 11.29 -3.22
CA PRO A 415 33.72 12.29 -3.11
C PRO A 415 33.69 13.34 -4.25
N GLU A 416 33.00 13.07 -5.35
CA GLU A 416 32.83 13.99 -6.48
C GLU A 416 31.56 14.85 -6.35
N GLY A 417 30.78 14.68 -5.27
CA GLY A 417 29.56 15.46 -5.00
C GLY A 417 28.35 15.06 -5.84
N GLY A 418 28.33 13.87 -6.39
CA GLY A 418 27.20 13.27 -7.08
C GLY A 418 26.14 12.71 -6.15
N LEU A 419 25.43 11.68 -6.60
CA LEU A 419 24.56 10.89 -5.73
C LEU A 419 25.41 10.07 -4.77
N ASP A 420 25.01 9.99 -3.50
CA ASP A 420 25.63 9.07 -2.55
C ASP A 420 25.76 7.68 -3.15
N ILE A 421 26.86 7.01 -2.91
CA ILE A 421 27.15 5.69 -3.44
C ILE A 421 26.22 4.67 -2.78
N ARG A 422 25.50 3.89 -3.59
CA ARG A 422 24.58 2.85 -3.16
C ARG A 422 25.31 1.51 -3.10
N THR A 423 25.49 0.96 -1.91
CA THR A 423 26.13 -0.34 -1.70
C THR A 423 25.11 -1.35 -1.15
N PRO A 424 24.60 -2.29 -1.97
CA PRO A 424 23.69 -3.33 -1.51
C PRO A 424 24.30 -4.18 -0.40
N ARG A 425 23.60 -4.28 0.73
CA ARG A 425 23.97 -5.14 1.85
C ARG A 425 23.65 -6.60 1.56
N LYS A 426 24.11 -7.50 2.41
CA LYS A 426 23.84 -8.94 2.29
C LYS A 426 22.34 -9.26 2.24
N ALA A 427 21.52 -8.52 2.96
CA ALA A 427 20.07 -8.65 2.97
C ALA A 427 19.45 -8.48 1.56
N TYR A 428 19.93 -7.52 0.78
CA TYR A 428 19.51 -7.32 -0.61
C TYR A 428 19.65 -8.62 -1.43
N TYR A 429 20.80 -9.27 -1.38
CA TYR A 429 21.05 -10.50 -2.15
C TYR A 429 20.25 -11.70 -1.63
N VAL A 430 20.13 -11.84 -0.32
CA VAL A 430 19.37 -12.93 0.31
C VAL A 430 17.89 -12.85 -0.06
N ILE A 431 17.30 -11.65 0.01
CA ILE A 431 15.89 -11.44 -0.32
C ILE A 431 15.66 -11.59 -1.83
N ARG A 432 16.57 -11.07 -2.67
CA ARG A 432 16.53 -11.31 -4.12
C ARG A 432 16.43 -12.80 -4.46
N GLU A 433 17.28 -13.62 -3.87
CA GLU A 433 17.28 -15.07 -4.10
C GLU A 433 16.04 -15.74 -3.50
N PHE A 434 15.52 -15.25 -2.37
CA PHE A 434 14.26 -15.73 -1.81
C PHE A 434 13.08 -15.44 -2.75
N TRP A 435 12.99 -14.25 -3.29
CA TRP A 435 11.89 -13.85 -4.19
C TRP A 435 11.90 -14.58 -5.53
N LYS A 436 13.07 -15.03 -6.01
CA LYS A 436 13.18 -15.86 -7.21
C LYS A 436 12.64 -17.27 -6.97
N ASN A 437 12.92 -17.88 -5.80
CA ASN A 437 12.62 -19.27 -5.51
C ASN A 437 11.95 -19.45 -4.11
N PRO A 438 10.81 -18.83 -3.84
CA PRO A 438 10.25 -18.79 -2.49
C PRO A 438 9.83 -20.18 -1.97
N SER A 439 9.32 -21.06 -2.84
CA SER A 439 8.87 -22.40 -2.46
C SER A 439 10.01 -23.35 -2.06
N GLU A 440 11.18 -23.24 -2.64
CA GLU A 440 12.35 -24.03 -2.28
C GLU A 440 12.98 -23.52 -0.98
N LYS A 441 13.12 -22.21 -0.85
CA LYS A 441 13.66 -21.56 0.35
C LYS A 441 12.79 -21.78 1.59
N ALA A 442 11.47 -21.82 1.45
CA ALA A 442 10.55 -22.16 2.54
C ALA A 442 10.68 -23.63 3.03
N LYS A 443 11.06 -24.56 2.17
CA LYS A 443 11.19 -26.00 2.52
C LYS A 443 12.47 -26.35 3.29
N VAL A 444 13.52 -25.57 3.20
CA VAL A 444 14.85 -25.92 3.75
C VAL A 444 14.86 -26.05 5.28
N LYS A 445 13.98 -25.37 6.00
CA LYS A 445 13.89 -25.44 7.48
C LYS A 445 13.45 -26.80 8.02
N ASN A 446 12.65 -27.57 7.30
CA ASN A 446 12.13 -28.85 7.80
C ASN A 446 13.17 -29.99 7.82
N LYS A 447 14.34 -29.81 7.20
CA LYS A 447 15.42 -30.81 7.20
C LYS A 447 16.47 -30.61 8.29
N LYS A 448 16.58 -29.43 8.92
CA LYS A 448 17.59 -29.13 9.95
C LYS A 448 17.11 -29.21 11.39
N ALA A 449 15.81 -29.40 11.62
CA ALA A 449 15.25 -29.58 12.96
C ALA A 449 15.02 -31.07 13.28
N LYS A 450 16.05 -31.89 13.19
CA LYS A 450 16.07 -33.17 13.94
C LYS A 450 16.62 -32.85 15.33
N PRO A 451 15.95 -33.24 16.42
CA PRO A 451 16.49 -33.08 17.74
C PRO A 451 17.81 -33.88 17.83
N GLN A 452 18.89 -33.18 18.13
CA GLN A 452 20.08 -33.84 18.62
C GLN A 452 19.68 -34.54 19.92
N GLY A 453 19.87 -35.82 19.95
CA GLY A 453 19.50 -36.70 21.03
C GLY A 453 20.15 -36.25 22.36
N LYS A 454 19.40 -36.56 23.42
CA LYS A 454 19.82 -36.48 24.80
C LYS A 454 21.21 -37.15 25.01
N ILE A 455 22.11 -36.38 25.59
CA ILE A 455 23.14 -36.92 26.47
C ILE A 455 22.88 -36.34 27.85
#